data_c1e880bbfb7f3feb03a45bc79dfcda31
#
_entry.id   c1e880bbfb7f3feb03a45bc79dfcda31
#
_cell.length_a   1.000
_cell.length_b   1.000
_cell.length_c   1.000
_cell.angle_alpha   90.00
_cell.angle_beta   90.00
_cell.angle_gamma   90.00
#
_symmetry.space_group_name_H-M   'P 1'
#
loop_
_entity.id
_entity.type
_entity.pdbx_description
1 polymer ?
#
loop_
_entity_poly.entity_id
_entity_poly.type
_entity_poly.pdbx_seq_one_letter_code
_entity_poly.pdbx_strand_id
1 'polypeptide(L)'
;SGELGLDVPAIDLGGGVGIAYTGQDPVPTSPVEVARALAAVVRERCTHHGLPIPHVSVEPGRSIAGPSMVMLYRVGVVKDVSLEDGGVRRYVAIDGGMSDNIRPVLYDATYTATLANRDPAQASSLARCRIVGKHCESGDIIIRDIDLPADIAGGDLLAVPAVGAYGYSMASNYNML
;
A
#
# COMPACT_ATOMS: atom_id res chain seq x y z
N SER A 1 -33.29 17.15 -6.51
CA SER A 1 -33.47 18.53 -7.03
C SER A 1 -34.90 18.77 -7.52
N GLY A 2 -35.55 17.81 -8.19
CA GLY A 2 -36.89 18.00 -8.77
C GLY A 2 -37.96 18.40 -7.76
N GLU A 3 -38.05 17.74 -6.61
CA GLU A 3 -39.03 18.05 -5.55
C GLU A 3 -38.77 19.37 -4.82
N LEU A 4 -37.49 19.79 -4.76
CA LEU A 4 -37.07 21.00 -4.06
C LEU A 4 -36.89 22.22 -4.99
N GLY A 5 -37.03 22.04 -6.30
CA GLY A 5 -36.81 23.10 -7.29
C GLY A 5 -35.36 23.60 -7.36
N LEU A 6 -34.40 22.81 -6.82
CA LEU A 6 -33.01 23.19 -6.80
C LEU A 6 -32.29 22.69 -8.08
N ASP A 7 -31.49 23.55 -8.68
CA ASP A 7 -30.54 23.16 -9.72
C ASP A 7 -29.25 22.66 -9.07
N VAL A 8 -28.74 21.50 -9.57
CA VAL A 8 -27.50 20.89 -9.12
C VAL A 8 -26.56 20.80 -10.31
N PRO A 9 -25.77 21.84 -10.57
CA PRO A 9 -24.92 21.92 -11.76
C PRO A 9 -23.71 20.99 -11.73
N ALA A 10 -23.28 20.56 -10.54
CA ALA A 10 -22.12 19.68 -10.35
C ALA A 10 -22.33 18.72 -9.17
N ILE A 11 -21.75 17.55 -9.30
CA ILE A 11 -21.65 16.55 -8.21
C ILE A 11 -20.22 16.04 -8.11
N ASP A 12 -19.75 15.79 -6.90
CA ASP A 12 -18.52 15.04 -6.64
C ASP A 12 -18.89 13.65 -6.13
N LEU A 13 -18.33 12.62 -6.76
CA LEU A 13 -18.57 11.22 -6.41
C LEU A 13 -17.48 10.69 -5.46
N GLY A 14 -16.54 11.54 -5.05
CA GLY A 14 -15.46 11.20 -4.14
C GLY A 14 -14.40 10.32 -4.78
N GLY A 15 -13.71 9.56 -3.94
CA GLY A 15 -12.58 8.72 -4.32
C GLY A 15 -12.82 7.24 -4.04
N GLY A 16 -11.81 6.59 -3.43
CA GLY A 16 -11.89 5.18 -3.03
C GLY A 16 -11.45 4.18 -4.09
N VAL A 17 -10.92 4.65 -5.23
CA VAL A 17 -10.35 3.76 -6.25
C VAL A 17 -9.15 3.01 -5.66
N GLY A 18 -9.19 1.67 -5.72
CA GLY A 18 -8.17 0.78 -5.17
C GLY A 18 -6.88 0.74 -5.98
N ILE A 19 -5.81 0.23 -5.34
CA ILE A 19 -4.54 -0.13 -5.97
C ILE A 19 -4.12 -1.52 -5.51
N ALA A 20 -3.23 -2.18 -6.24
CA ALA A 20 -2.53 -3.36 -5.76
C ALA A 20 -1.32 -2.94 -4.92
N TYR A 21 -1.16 -3.53 -3.75
CA TYR A 21 0.01 -3.36 -2.87
C TYR A 21 0.99 -4.52 -3.01
N THR A 22 0.47 -5.68 -3.42
CA THR A 22 1.23 -6.92 -3.62
C THR A 22 0.87 -7.54 -4.96
N GLY A 23 1.69 -8.47 -5.44
CA GLY A 23 1.38 -9.23 -6.66
C GLY A 23 0.22 -10.23 -6.49
N GLN A 24 -0.30 -10.41 -5.28
CA GLN A 24 -1.42 -11.30 -4.96
C GLN A 24 -2.75 -10.53 -4.87
N ASP A 25 -2.70 -9.20 -4.84
CA ASP A 25 -3.91 -8.40 -4.84
C ASP A 25 -4.62 -8.50 -6.20
N PRO A 26 -5.95 -8.40 -6.20
CA PRO A 26 -6.70 -8.30 -7.44
C PRO A 26 -6.20 -7.14 -8.31
N VAL A 27 -6.18 -7.35 -9.62
CA VAL A 27 -5.86 -6.25 -10.56
C VAL A 27 -6.87 -5.13 -10.36
N PRO A 28 -6.43 -3.90 -10.05
CA PRO A 28 -7.34 -2.78 -9.86
C PRO A 28 -8.12 -2.48 -11.13
N THR A 29 -9.39 -2.10 -10.97
CA THR A 29 -10.21 -1.62 -12.10
C THR A 29 -9.50 -0.43 -12.74
N SER A 30 -9.39 -0.45 -14.06
CA SER A 30 -8.72 0.64 -14.78
C SER A 30 -9.46 1.97 -14.62
N PRO A 31 -8.77 3.12 -14.63
CA PRO A 31 -9.41 4.44 -14.56
C PRO A 31 -10.47 4.65 -15.64
N VAL A 32 -10.25 4.08 -16.83
CA VAL A 32 -11.21 4.16 -17.96
C VAL A 32 -12.48 3.40 -17.66
N GLU A 33 -12.38 2.21 -17.08
CA GLU A 33 -13.55 1.40 -16.69
C GLU A 33 -14.33 2.06 -15.57
N VAL A 34 -13.64 2.61 -14.55
CA VAL A 34 -14.27 3.38 -13.47
C VAL A 34 -15.03 4.57 -14.05
N ALA A 35 -14.40 5.37 -14.91
CA ALA A 35 -15.02 6.55 -15.51
C ALA A 35 -16.24 6.18 -16.35
N ARG A 36 -16.17 5.09 -17.13
CA ARG A 36 -17.31 4.60 -17.94
C ARG A 36 -18.47 4.16 -17.07
N ALA A 37 -18.20 3.40 -16.01
CA ALA A 37 -19.24 2.92 -15.08
C ALA A 37 -19.94 4.09 -14.38
N LEU A 38 -19.17 5.03 -13.84
CA LEU A 38 -19.73 6.23 -13.18
C LEU A 38 -20.56 7.08 -14.15
N ALA A 39 -20.05 7.33 -15.35
CA ALA A 39 -20.77 8.10 -16.37
C ALA A 39 -22.07 7.40 -16.81
N ALA A 40 -22.08 6.08 -16.91
CA ALA A 40 -23.28 5.32 -17.24
C ALA A 40 -24.35 5.46 -16.18
N VAL A 41 -23.98 5.27 -14.91
CA VAL A 41 -24.92 5.41 -13.77
C VAL A 41 -25.48 6.83 -13.68
N VAL A 42 -24.66 7.85 -13.81
CA VAL A 42 -25.13 9.25 -13.76
C VAL A 42 -26.12 9.54 -14.88
N ARG A 43 -25.80 9.13 -16.13
CA ARG A 43 -26.71 9.31 -17.26
C ARG A 43 -28.04 8.59 -17.06
N GLU A 44 -28.00 7.33 -16.65
CA GLU A 44 -29.20 6.52 -16.40
C GLU A 44 -30.10 7.19 -15.38
N ARG A 45 -29.54 7.61 -14.23
CA ARG A 45 -30.31 8.23 -13.15
C ARG A 45 -30.86 9.59 -13.53
N CYS A 46 -30.09 10.43 -14.19
CA CYS A 46 -30.57 11.73 -14.65
C CYS A 46 -31.70 11.55 -15.67
N THR A 47 -31.57 10.64 -16.62
CA THR A 47 -32.63 10.34 -17.59
C THR A 47 -33.89 9.82 -16.92
N HIS A 48 -33.75 8.88 -15.98
CA HIS A 48 -34.90 8.30 -15.27
C HIS A 48 -35.71 9.37 -14.49
N HIS A 49 -35.02 10.35 -13.93
CA HIS A 49 -35.66 11.41 -13.14
C HIS A 49 -35.93 12.71 -13.93
N GLY A 50 -35.68 12.73 -15.22
CA GLY A 50 -35.87 13.92 -16.05
C GLY A 50 -34.98 15.11 -15.66
N LEU A 51 -33.77 14.83 -15.12
CA LEU A 51 -32.82 15.83 -14.67
C LEU A 51 -31.74 16.10 -15.71
N PRO A 52 -31.20 17.33 -15.79
CA PRO A 52 -30.03 17.60 -16.59
C PRO A 52 -28.81 16.83 -16.02
N ILE A 53 -27.91 16.42 -16.92
CA ILE A 53 -26.67 15.74 -16.51
C ILE A 53 -25.74 16.79 -15.88
N PRO A 54 -25.35 16.64 -14.60
CA PRO A 54 -24.45 17.59 -13.94
C PRO A 54 -23.00 17.40 -14.41
N HIS A 55 -22.16 18.38 -14.10
CA HIS A 55 -20.70 18.18 -14.13
C HIS A 55 -20.33 17.15 -13.07
N VAL A 56 -19.51 16.13 -13.45
CA VAL A 56 -19.10 15.07 -12.53
C VAL A 56 -17.62 15.21 -12.21
N SER A 57 -17.30 15.28 -10.94
CA SER A 57 -15.94 15.23 -10.39
C SER A 57 -15.70 13.92 -9.64
N VAL A 58 -14.44 13.50 -9.57
CA VAL A 58 -13.95 12.36 -8.78
C VAL A 58 -12.62 12.70 -8.12
N GLU A 59 -12.33 12.07 -6.98
CA GLU A 59 -11.12 12.33 -6.18
C GLU A 59 -10.26 11.05 -6.05
N PRO A 60 -9.62 10.56 -7.12
CA PRO A 60 -8.92 9.27 -7.15
C PRO A 60 -7.54 9.32 -6.49
N GLY A 61 -7.41 9.94 -5.31
CA GLY A 61 -6.13 10.25 -4.66
C GLY A 61 -5.20 9.05 -4.51
N ARG A 62 -5.68 7.94 -3.93
CA ARG A 62 -4.87 6.73 -3.72
C ARG A 62 -4.37 6.13 -5.02
N SER A 63 -5.24 6.05 -6.03
CA SER A 63 -4.86 5.42 -7.29
C SER A 63 -3.84 6.22 -8.10
N ILE A 64 -3.75 7.52 -7.85
CA ILE A 64 -2.72 8.40 -8.43
C ILE A 64 -1.45 8.36 -7.59
N ALA A 65 -1.57 8.67 -6.30
CA ALA A 65 -0.41 8.85 -5.42
C ALA A 65 0.21 7.52 -4.96
N GLY A 66 -0.61 6.49 -4.67
CA GLY A 66 -0.14 5.25 -4.08
C GLY A 66 1.01 4.59 -4.85
N PRO A 67 0.87 4.30 -6.15
CA PRO A 67 1.92 3.63 -6.92
C PRO A 67 3.10 4.53 -7.30
N SER A 68 3.04 5.83 -7.03
CA SER A 68 4.04 6.80 -7.48
C SER A 68 5.35 6.81 -6.68
N MET A 69 5.38 6.16 -5.51
CA MET A 69 6.55 6.19 -4.63
C MET A 69 6.94 4.81 -4.14
N VAL A 70 8.23 4.70 -3.86
CA VAL A 70 8.88 3.52 -3.25
C VAL A 70 9.58 4.00 -1.98
N MET A 71 9.47 3.24 -0.91
CA MET A 71 10.24 3.45 0.31
C MET A 71 11.46 2.53 0.30
N LEU A 72 12.62 3.09 0.58
CA LEU A 72 13.88 2.35 0.66
C LEU A 72 14.30 2.22 2.11
N TYR A 73 14.59 0.99 2.52
CA TYR A 73 15.12 0.67 3.84
C TYR A 73 16.47 -0.01 3.74
N ARG A 74 17.38 0.34 4.61
CA ARG A 74 18.64 -0.40 4.78
C ARG A 74 18.43 -1.53 5.77
N VAL A 75 18.85 -2.72 5.40
CA VAL A 75 18.91 -3.87 6.30
C VAL A 75 20.01 -3.65 7.33
N GLY A 76 19.65 -3.79 8.58
CA GLY A 76 20.58 -3.78 9.72
C GLY A 76 20.98 -5.20 10.13
N VAL A 77 20.21 -5.81 11.01
CA VAL A 77 20.47 -7.15 11.53
C VAL A 77 19.54 -8.17 10.88
N VAL A 78 20.10 -9.32 10.51
CA VAL A 78 19.34 -10.51 10.10
C VAL A 78 19.51 -11.57 11.18
N LYS A 79 18.39 -12.14 11.67
CA LYS A 79 18.38 -13.11 12.76
C LYS A 79 17.42 -14.25 12.48
N ASP A 80 17.90 -15.48 12.53
CA ASP A 80 17.07 -16.68 12.50
C ASP A 80 16.60 -17.06 13.91
N VAL A 81 15.31 -17.37 14.02
CA VAL A 81 14.67 -17.78 15.28
C VAL A 81 13.95 -19.10 15.04
N SER A 82 14.29 -20.10 15.85
CA SER A 82 13.57 -21.39 15.85
C SER A 82 12.17 -21.18 16.43
N LEU A 83 11.18 -21.74 15.75
CA LEU A 83 9.79 -21.74 16.18
C LEU A 83 9.45 -23.04 16.95
N GLU A 84 8.40 -23.00 17.74
CA GLU A 84 7.95 -24.15 18.54
C GLU A 84 7.54 -25.38 17.67
N ASP A 85 7.10 -25.13 16.45
CA ASP A 85 6.75 -26.15 15.45
C ASP A 85 7.97 -26.75 14.73
N GLY A 86 9.19 -26.38 15.12
CA GLY A 86 10.45 -26.82 14.52
C GLY A 86 10.83 -26.03 13.26
N GLY A 87 10.02 -25.07 12.81
CA GLY A 87 10.34 -24.17 11.72
C GLY A 87 11.38 -23.10 12.12
N VAL A 88 11.89 -22.39 11.11
CA VAL A 88 12.76 -21.23 11.32
C VAL A 88 12.10 -20.01 10.70
N ARG A 89 12.06 -18.91 11.44
CA ARG A 89 11.66 -17.60 10.94
C ARG A 89 12.84 -16.67 10.92
N ARG A 90 13.10 -16.09 9.76
CA ARG A 90 14.14 -15.08 9.60
C ARG A 90 13.56 -13.69 9.84
N TYR A 91 14.08 -12.98 10.80
CA TYR A 91 13.79 -11.57 11.04
C TYR A 91 14.82 -10.72 10.33
N VAL A 92 14.34 -9.75 9.57
CA VAL A 92 15.15 -8.75 8.85
C VAL A 92 14.81 -7.39 9.45
N ALA A 93 15.70 -6.88 10.30
CA ALA A 93 15.55 -5.56 10.90
C ALA A 93 16.00 -4.48 9.92
N ILE A 94 15.24 -3.39 9.85
CA ILE A 94 15.48 -2.27 8.94
C ILE A 94 15.69 -0.96 9.72
N ASP A 95 16.27 0.05 9.05
CA ASP A 95 16.54 1.37 9.62
C ASP A 95 15.30 2.29 9.72
N GLY A 96 14.12 1.81 9.30
CA GLY A 96 12.82 2.46 9.47
C GLY A 96 11.87 1.65 10.34
N GLY A 97 10.57 1.87 10.18
CA GLY A 97 9.57 1.15 10.95
C GLY A 97 8.18 1.77 10.88
N MET A 98 7.37 1.49 11.90
CA MET A 98 5.99 1.98 11.99
C MET A 98 5.87 3.51 11.99
N SER A 99 6.93 4.24 12.33
CA SER A 99 6.96 5.70 12.24
C SER A 99 6.97 6.21 10.80
N ASP A 100 7.44 5.41 9.85
CA ASP A 100 7.48 5.74 8.42
C ASP A 100 6.24 5.19 7.69
N ASN A 101 5.83 3.98 8.07
CA ASN A 101 4.65 3.31 7.51
C ASN A 101 3.83 2.65 8.62
N ILE A 102 2.87 3.39 9.16
CA ILE A 102 1.99 2.93 10.25
C ILE A 102 0.89 1.97 9.76
N ARG A 103 0.64 1.87 8.46
CA ARG A 103 -0.52 1.16 7.92
C ARG A 103 -0.57 -0.35 8.22
N PRO A 104 0.56 -1.09 8.25
CA PRO A 104 0.53 -2.49 8.70
C PRO A 104 0.01 -2.65 10.13
N VAL A 105 0.31 -1.69 11.02
CA VAL A 105 -0.12 -1.72 12.42
C VAL A 105 -1.58 -1.31 12.58
N LEU A 106 -2.01 -0.24 11.91
CA LEU A 106 -3.36 0.32 12.08
C LEU A 106 -4.43 -0.42 11.28
N TYR A 107 -4.08 -0.92 10.11
CA TYR A 107 -5.06 -1.42 9.14
C TYR A 107 -4.76 -2.83 8.67
N ASP A 108 -3.78 -3.49 9.28
CA ASP A 108 -3.30 -4.82 8.84
C ASP A 108 -2.92 -4.84 7.34
N ALA A 109 -2.47 -3.67 6.83
CA ALA A 109 -2.13 -3.50 5.43
C ALA A 109 -0.93 -4.36 5.05
N THR A 110 -1.06 -5.08 3.96
CA THR A 110 0.01 -5.92 3.42
C THR A 110 0.85 -5.14 2.41
N TYR A 111 2.14 -5.41 2.40
CA TYR A 111 3.10 -4.88 1.44
C TYR A 111 4.01 -5.99 0.93
N THR A 112 4.70 -5.72 -0.16
CA THR A 112 5.80 -6.53 -0.67
C THR A 112 7.10 -5.75 -0.61
N ALA A 113 8.23 -6.45 -0.73
CA ALA A 113 9.55 -5.83 -0.83
C ALA A 113 10.43 -6.62 -1.79
N THR A 114 11.42 -5.96 -2.34
CA THR A 114 12.48 -6.59 -3.14
C THR A 114 13.82 -5.96 -2.81
N LEU A 115 14.92 -6.67 -3.08
CA LEU A 115 16.24 -6.07 -3.02
C LEU A 115 16.39 -5.00 -4.11
N ALA A 116 16.97 -3.85 -3.74
CA ALA A 116 17.16 -2.72 -4.63
C ALA A 116 18.63 -2.47 -5.03
N ASN A 117 19.58 -3.01 -4.28
CA ASN A 117 21.01 -2.82 -4.53
C ASN A 117 21.67 -3.96 -5.30
N ARG A 118 20.97 -5.06 -5.50
CA ARG A 118 21.43 -6.21 -6.30
C ARG A 118 20.24 -6.96 -6.90
N ASP A 119 20.49 -7.75 -7.94
CA ASP A 119 19.45 -8.52 -8.62
C ASP A 119 19.01 -9.70 -7.74
N PRO A 120 17.74 -9.71 -7.25
CA PRO A 120 17.24 -10.81 -6.44
C PRO A 120 17.14 -12.15 -7.20
N ALA A 121 17.09 -12.12 -8.53
CA ALA A 121 17.04 -13.33 -9.36
C ALA A 121 18.35 -14.12 -9.35
N GLN A 122 19.45 -13.53 -8.91
CA GLN A 122 20.75 -14.20 -8.78
C GLN A 122 20.89 -14.98 -7.46
N ALA A 123 19.91 -14.90 -6.57
CA ALA A 123 19.91 -15.66 -5.33
C ALA A 123 19.77 -17.16 -5.60
N SER A 124 20.59 -17.98 -4.96
CA SER A 124 20.54 -19.45 -5.10
C SER A 124 19.32 -20.08 -4.43
N SER A 125 18.73 -19.40 -3.46
CA SER A 125 17.56 -19.85 -2.70
C SER A 125 16.84 -18.68 -2.05
N LEU A 126 15.58 -18.91 -1.62
CA LEU A 126 14.78 -17.97 -0.87
C LEU A 126 14.62 -18.46 0.57
N ALA A 127 14.41 -17.51 1.49
CA ALA A 127 14.07 -17.78 2.89
C ALA A 127 12.82 -17.01 3.27
N ARG A 128 11.96 -17.63 4.09
CA ARG A 128 10.77 -16.97 4.65
C ARG A 128 11.19 -15.95 5.70
N CYS A 129 10.92 -14.68 5.43
CA CYS A 129 11.37 -13.55 6.21
C CYS A 129 10.19 -12.79 6.82
N ARG A 130 10.47 -12.09 7.94
CA ARG A 130 9.65 -11.05 8.53
C ARG A 130 10.45 -9.77 8.58
N ILE A 131 9.94 -8.69 7.99
CA ILE A 131 10.59 -7.38 8.03
C ILE A 131 10.06 -6.63 9.24
N VAL A 132 10.97 -6.25 10.13
CA VAL A 132 10.69 -5.56 11.39
C VAL A 132 11.42 -4.23 11.46
N GLY A 133 10.78 -3.24 12.08
CA GLY A 133 11.36 -1.93 12.23
C GLY A 133 12.35 -1.81 13.40
N LYS A 134 12.76 -0.57 13.65
CA LYS A 134 13.77 -0.19 14.66
C LYS A 134 13.18 0.17 16.03
N HIS A 135 11.86 0.28 16.13
CA HIS A 135 11.22 0.70 17.37
C HIS A 135 11.15 -0.44 18.39
N CYS A 136 11.30 -0.10 19.67
CA CYS A 136 11.13 -1.03 20.77
C CYS A 136 9.64 -1.31 21.01
N GLU A 137 9.02 -1.95 20.03
CA GLU A 137 7.58 -2.22 19.97
C GLU A 137 7.32 -3.54 19.24
N SER A 138 6.62 -4.46 19.87
CA SER A 138 6.35 -5.78 19.29
C SER A 138 5.50 -5.72 18.01
N GLY A 139 4.72 -4.65 17.86
CA GLY A 139 3.90 -4.37 16.67
C GLY A 139 4.67 -3.73 15.51
N ASP A 140 5.96 -3.39 15.67
CA ASP A 140 6.74 -2.74 14.61
C ASP A 140 7.16 -3.74 13.51
N ILE A 141 6.15 -4.21 12.79
CA ILE A 141 6.27 -5.18 11.70
C ILE A 141 5.79 -4.51 10.43
N ILE A 142 6.68 -4.35 9.46
CA ILE A 142 6.36 -3.76 8.16
C ILE A 142 5.81 -4.80 7.20
N ILE A 143 6.41 -6.00 7.16
CA ILE A 143 5.90 -7.14 6.38
C ILE A 143 5.99 -8.39 7.24
N ARG A 144 4.84 -9.04 7.44
CA ARG A 144 4.75 -10.22 8.32
C ARG A 144 5.42 -11.45 7.74
N ASP A 145 5.22 -11.67 6.46
CA ASP A 145 5.73 -12.85 5.77
C ASP A 145 6.02 -12.55 4.30
N ILE A 146 7.26 -12.79 3.90
CA ILE A 146 7.75 -12.58 2.54
C ILE A 146 8.92 -13.53 2.26
N ASP A 147 9.04 -14.00 1.03
CA ASP A 147 10.19 -14.76 0.59
C ASP A 147 11.23 -13.80 0.00
N LEU A 148 12.42 -13.75 0.61
CA LEU A 148 13.55 -12.95 0.18
C LEU A 148 14.77 -13.84 -0.09
N PRO A 149 15.78 -13.36 -0.84
CA PRO A 149 17.04 -14.07 -1.00
C PRO A 149 17.59 -14.56 0.34
N ALA A 150 17.96 -15.84 0.41
CA ALA A 150 18.44 -16.44 1.66
C ALA A 150 19.78 -15.86 2.13
N ASP A 151 20.50 -15.20 1.25
CA ASP A 151 21.76 -14.51 1.51
C ASP A 151 21.58 -13.02 1.84
N ILE A 152 20.34 -12.57 2.13
CA ILE A 152 20.08 -11.20 2.59
C ILE A 152 20.89 -10.89 3.85
N ALA A 153 21.55 -9.74 3.86
CA ALA A 153 22.49 -9.37 4.91
C ALA A 153 22.42 -7.88 5.27
N GLY A 154 23.08 -7.53 6.38
CA GLY A 154 23.22 -6.12 6.79
C GLY A 154 23.88 -5.28 5.70
N GLY A 155 23.32 -4.13 5.40
CA GLY A 155 23.74 -3.23 4.33
C GLY A 155 22.95 -3.37 3.04
N ASP A 156 22.21 -4.47 2.82
CA ASP A 156 21.31 -4.59 1.68
C ASP A 156 20.21 -3.49 1.75
N LEU A 157 19.67 -3.12 0.59
CA LEU A 157 18.57 -2.19 0.46
C LEU A 157 17.30 -2.93 0.04
N LEU A 158 16.23 -2.71 0.79
CA LEU A 158 14.89 -3.19 0.49
C LEU A 158 14.04 -2.05 -0.07
N ALA A 159 13.40 -2.28 -1.21
CA ALA A 159 12.42 -1.40 -1.80
C ALA A 159 11.00 -1.92 -1.49
N VAL A 160 10.18 -1.07 -0.87
CA VAL A 160 8.76 -1.33 -0.60
C VAL A 160 7.94 -0.40 -1.50
N PRO A 161 7.24 -0.91 -2.52
CA PRO A 161 6.46 -0.10 -3.45
C PRO A 161 5.10 0.30 -2.87
N ALA A 162 4.37 1.11 -3.63
CA ALA A 162 2.99 1.53 -3.37
C ALA A 162 2.80 2.33 -2.06
N VAL A 163 3.77 3.13 -1.68
CA VAL A 163 3.78 3.93 -0.45
C VAL A 163 3.51 5.42 -0.67
N GLY A 164 3.15 5.85 -1.87
CA GLY A 164 2.93 7.27 -2.19
C GLY A 164 1.69 7.88 -1.54
N ALA A 165 0.71 7.05 -1.15
CA ALA A 165 -0.44 7.48 -0.39
C ALA A 165 -0.37 6.93 1.03
N TYR A 166 -0.65 7.80 2.03
CA TYR A 166 -0.72 7.42 3.46
C TYR A 166 0.58 6.87 4.06
N GLY A 167 1.72 7.07 3.39
CA GLY A 167 3.06 6.86 3.94
C GLY A 167 3.52 8.12 4.67
N TYR A 168 4.19 9.01 3.96
CA TYR A 168 4.72 10.25 4.52
C TYR A 168 3.68 11.11 5.26
N SER A 169 2.45 11.20 4.74
CA SER A 169 1.37 11.99 5.38
C SER A 169 0.90 11.43 6.73
N MET A 170 1.19 10.15 7.03
CA MET A 170 0.89 9.50 8.30
C MET A 170 2.14 9.21 9.13
N ALA A 171 3.31 9.62 8.66
CA ALA A 171 4.56 9.47 9.39
C ALA A 171 4.52 10.20 10.74
N SER A 172 5.23 9.69 11.72
CA SER A 172 5.28 10.23 13.06
C SER A 172 6.70 10.22 13.62
N ASN A 173 6.89 10.95 14.69
CA ASN A 173 8.12 10.93 15.50
C ASN A 173 7.99 9.94 16.68
N TYR A 174 7.41 8.77 16.44
CA TYR A 174 7.23 7.76 17.47
C TYR A 174 8.57 7.46 18.17
N ASN A 175 8.59 7.56 19.51
CA ASN A 175 9.76 7.44 20.36
C ASN A 175 10.91 8.42 20.01
N MET A 176 10.63 9.49 19.26
CA MET A 176 11.62 10.51 18.86
C MET A 176 12.79 9.95 18.04
N LEU A 177 12.54 8.90 17.25
CA LEU A 177 13.53 8.23 16.39
C LEU A 177 13.34 8.64 14.91
#